data_bf343d505c3d48b3c0c95f104d3d6e0d
#
_entry.id   bf343d505c3d48b3c0c95f104d3d6e0d
#
_cell.length_a   1.000
_cell.length_b   1.000
_cell.length_c   1.000
_cell.angle_alpha   90.00
_cell.angle_beta   90.00
_cell.angle_gamma   90.00
#
_symmetry.space_group_name_H-M   'P 1'
#
loop_
_entity.id
_entity.type
_entity.pdbx_description
1 polymer ?
#
loop_
_entity_poly.entity_id
_entity_poly.type
_entity_poly.pdbx_seq_one_letter_code
_entity_poly.pdbx_strand_id
1 'polypeptide(L)'
;MGKASITNLLPRGRDHDLRRGLGSELRRRRLAAKLSQDEAIGPLTRAYLSQVECGRTMPSLAALIVLAEQLGTSADEILRGVNIALNSEYSPGHENR
;
A
#
# COMPACT_ATOMS: atom_id res chain seq x y z
N MET A 1 -1.34 20.02 -22.13
CA MET A 1 -1.12 19.82 -21.85
C MET A 1 -0.72 19.29 -21.03
N GLY A 2 -0.71 19.14 -20.59
CA GLY A 2 -0.20 18.82 -19.66
C GLY A 2 0.28 17.69 -19.32
N LYS A 3 0.78 17.54 -18.51
CA LYS A 3 1.16 16.46 -18.20
C LYS A 3 0.38 15.99 -17.20
N ALA A 4 -0.45 15.12 -17.33
CA ALA A 4 -1.22 14.48 -16.33
C ALA A 4 -0.32 13.63 -15.49
N SER A 5 -0.37 13.81 -14.20
CA SER A 5 0.28 12.88 -13.30
C SER A 5 -0.69 11.72 -13.06
N ILE A 6 -0.21 10.68 -12.41
CA ILE A 6 -1.07 9.53 -12.11
C ILE A 6 -2.23 9.96 -11.20
N THR A 7 -2.01 10.95 -10.34
CA THR A 7 -3.07 11.42 -9.47
C THR A 7 -4.20 12.07 -10.24
N ASN A 8 -3.92 12.60 -11.44
CA ASN A 8 -4.96 13.18 -12.26
C ASN A 8 -5.86 12.14 -12.89
N LEU A 9 -5.45 10.90 -12.88
CA LEU A 9 -6.20 9.81 -13.46
C LEU A 9 -7.16 9.16 -12.46
N LEU A 10 -7.02 9.49 -11.19
CA LEU A 10 -7.84 8.89 -10.15
C LEU A 10 -8.89 9.86 -9.67
N PRO A 11 -10.05 9.38 -9.25
CA PRO A 11 -11.04 10.24 -8.63
C PRO A 11 -10.41 10.93 -7.41
N ARG A 12 -10.96 12.10 -7.10
CA ARG A 12 -10.48 12.87 -5.98
C ARG A 12 -10.50 12.01 -4.72
N GLY A 13 -9.40 11.98 -4.01
CA GLY A 13 -9.27 11.23 -2.77
C GLY A 13 -8.83 9.79 -2.92
N ARG A 14 -8.86 9.24 -4.12
CA ARG A 14 -8.54 7.83 -4.30
C ARG A 14 -7.08 7.53 -4.09
N ASP A 15 -6.18 8.41 -4.50
CA ASP A 15 -4.76 8.14 -4.28
C ASP A 15 -4.43 8.21 -2.80
N HIS A 16 -5.08 9.10 -2.06
CA HIS A 16 -4.91 9.18 -0.62
C HIS A 16 -5.40 7.90 0.05
N ASP A 17 -6.58 7.43 -0.34
CA ASP A 17 -7.14 6.20 0.20
C ASP A 17 -6.25 5.01 -0.14
N LEU A 18 -5.70 5.00 -1.34
CA LEU A 18 -4.82 3.92 -1.78
C LEU A 18 -3.52 3.92 -0.96
N ARG A 19 -2.94 5.09 -0.73
CA ARG A 19 -1.73 5.17 0.08
C ARG A 19 -1.99 4.68 1.50
N ARG A 20 -3.12 5.09 2.09
CA ARG A 20 -3.46 4.67 3.44
C ARG A 20 -3.74 3.18 3.49
N GLY A 21 -4.49 2.67 2.52
CA GLY A 21 -4.80 1.26 2.46
C GLY A 21 -3.56 0.40 2.29
N LEU A 22 -2.67 0.83 1.41
CA LEU A 22 -1.45 0.09 1.16
C LEU A 22 -0.55 0.13 2.40
N GLY A 23 -0.41 1.28 3.02
CA GLY A 23 0.39 1.41 4.24
C GLY A 23 -0.15 0.54 5.36
N SER A 24 -1.46 0.53 5.54
CA SER A 24 -2.11 -0.30 6.56
C SER A 24 -1.88 -1.79 6.29
N GLU A 25 -1.99 -2.19 5.04
CA GLU A 25 -1.81 -3.60 4.69
C GLU A 25 -0.37 -4.03 4.93
N LEU A 26 0.59 -3.20 4.55
CA LEU A 26 2.00 -3.51 4.79
C LEU A 26 2.27 -3.60 6.29
N ARG A 27 1.75 -2.66 7.06
CA ARG A 27 1.95 -2.68 8.50
C ARG A 27 1.31 -3.91 9.12
N ARG A 28 0.10 -4.24 8.70
CA ARG A 28 -0.61 -5.41 9.23
C ARG A 28 0.20 -6.68 8.98
N ARG A 29 0.73 -6.84 7.77
CA ARG A 29 1.51 -8.02 7.44
C ARG A 29 2.82 -8.05 8.21
N ARG A 30 3.44 -6.89 8.40
CA ARG A 30 4.69 -6.81 9.15
C ARG A 30 4.46 -7.24 10.60
N LEU A 31 3.41 -6.71 11.22
CA LEU A 31 3.10 -7.05 12.60
C LEU A 31 2.70 -8.51 12.75
N ALA A 32 1.97 -9.04 11.78
CA ALA A 32 1.60 -10.46 11.80
C ALA A 32 2.83 -11.35 11.70
N ALA A 33 3.87 -10.88 10.99
CA ALA A 33 5.13 -11.63 10.89
C ALA A 33 6.04 -11.36 12.08
N LYS A 34 5.60 -10.50 13.00
CA LYS A 34 6.35 -10.15 14.21
C LYS A 34 7.70 -9.51 13.88
N LEU A 35 7.69 -8.66 12.88
CA LEU A 35 8.91 -7.95 12.46
C LEU A 35 8.83 -6.49 12.87
N SER A 36 9.96 -5.96 13.31
CA SER A 36 10.10 -4.53 13.50
C SER A 36 10.24 -3.87 12.13
N GLN A 37 10.16 -2.55 12.09
CA GLN A 37 10.40 -1.84 10.84
C GLN A 37 11.81 -2.12 10.32
N ASP A 38 12.81 -2.09 11.21
CA ASP A 38 14.17 -2.36 10.80
C ASP A 38 14.35 -3.74 10.19
N GLU A 39 13.63 -4.72 10.72
CA GLU A 39 13.74 -6.09 10.23
C GLU A 39 13.06 -6.28 8.87
N ALA A 40 12.11 -5.41 8.54
CA ALA A 40 11.31 -5.60 7.34
C ALA A 40 11.79 -4.81 6.13
N ILE A 41 12.80 -3.96 6.30
CA ILE A 41 13.13 -3.01 5.24
C ILE A 41 14.10 -3.51 4.18
N GLY A 42 14.89 -4.56 4.49
CA GLY A 42 15.91 -4.99 3.53
C GLY A 42 16.82 -3.82 3.16
N PRO A 43 16.96 -3.51 1.87
CA PRO A 43 17.82 -2.40 1.43
C PRO A 43 17.21 -1.02 1.58
N LEU A 44 15.98 -0.93 2.06
CA LEU A 44 15.31 0.36 2.21
C LEU A 44 15.64 0.96 3.57
N THR A 45 15.18 2.18 3.81
CA THR A 45 15.40 2.83 5.10
C THR A 45 14.17 2.70 5.97
N ARG A 46 14.39 2.73 7.29
CA ARG A 46 13.29 2.72 8.23
C ARG A 46 12.39 3.94 8.04
N ALA A 47 13.00 5.10 7.76
CA ALA A 47 12.23 6.32 7.56
C ALA A 47 11.30 6.17 6.36
N TYR A 48 11.77 5.55 5.29
CA TYR A 48 10.95 5.33 4.11
C TYR A 48 9.75 4.42 4.45
N LEU A 49 10.01 3.30 5.12
CA LEU A 49 8.95 2.39 5.49
C LEU A 49 7.94 3.07 6.39
N SER A 50 8.42 3.86 7.34
CA SER A 50 7.53 4.58 8.25
C SER A 50 6.59 5.51 7.47
N GLN A 51 7.12 6.23 6.48
CA GLN A 51 6.31 7.11 5.65
C GLN A 51 5.27 6.33 4.85
N VAL A 52 5.66 5.17 4.33
CA VAL A 52 4.74 4.33 3.57
C VAL A 52 3.64 3.79 4.47
N GLU A 53 4.01 3.28 5.65
CA GLU A 53 3.02 2.70 6.57
C GLU A 53 2.04 3.75 7.09
N CYS A 54 2.48 5.00 7.18
CA CYS A 54 1.60 6.07 7.61
C CYS A 54 0.73 6.63 6.49
N GLY A 55 0.91 6.14 5.28
CA GLY A 55 0.12 6.61 4.15
C GLY A 55 0.56 7.94 3.59
N ARG A 56 1.77 8.38 3.92
CA ARG A 56 2.29 9.66 3.44
C ARG A 56 3.02 9.54 2.11
N THR A 57 3.50 8.36 1.81
CA THR A 57 4.28 8.12 0.61
C THR A 57 3.77 6.88 -0.09
N MET A 58 3.57 6.99 -1.40
CA MET A 58 3.24 5.83 -2.21
C MET A 58 4.55 5.14 -2.56
N PRO A 59 4.74 3.86 -2.21
CA PRO A 59 5.98 3.20 -2.56
C PRO A 59 6.07 3.01 -4.07
N SER A 60 7.27 3.03 -4.60
CA SER A 60 7.48 2.63 -5.98
C SER A 60 7.18 1.15 -6.10
N LEU A 61 6.94 0.69 -7.32
CA LEU A 61 6.71 -0.73 -7.53
C LEU A 61 7.92 -1.54 -7.08
N ALA A 62 9.12 -1.05 -7.37
CA ALA A 62 10.33 -1.76 -6.94
C ALA A 62 10.39 -1.88 -5.42
N ALA A 63 10.08 -0.79 -4.72
CA ALA A 63 10.08 -0.82 -3.25
C ALA A 63 9.02 -1.78 -2.72
N LEU A 64 7.85 -1.80 -3.36
CA LEU A 64 6.78 -2.70 -2.94
C LEU A 64 7.22 -4.16 -3.10
N ILE A 65 7.90 -4.48 -4.20
CA ILE A 65 8.40 -5.83 -4.40
C ILE A 65 9.41 -6.20 -3.32
N VAL A 66 10.32 -5.29 -3.01
CA VAL A 66 11.32 -5.53 -1.96
C VAL A 66 10.63 -5.78 -0.61
N LEU A 67 9.67 -4.91 -0.27
CA LEU A 67 8.97 -5.07 1.00
C LEU A 67 8.19 -6.38 1.05
N ALA A 68 7.56 -6.76 -0.05
CA ALA A 68 6.83 -8.02 -0.12
C ALA A 68 7.76 -9.19 0.14
N GLU A 69 8.94 -9.17 -0.45
CA GLU A 69 9.92 -10.24 -0.25
C GLU A 69 10.34 -10.32 1.21
N GLN A 70 10.57 -9.17 1.84
CA GLN A 70 10.95 -9.16 3.25
C GLN A 70 9.84 -9.71 4.14
N LEU A 71 8.60 -9.56 3.73
CA LEU A 71 7.45 -10.03 4.49
C LEU A 71 7.05 -11.46 4.13
N GLY A 72 7.79 -12.09 3.22
CA GLY A 72 7.50 -13.47 2.84
C GLY A 72 6.27 -13.63 1.96
N THR A 73 5.96 -12.58 1.20
CA THR A 73 4.78 -12.59 0.34
C THR A 73 5.15 -12.00 -1.01
N SER A 74 4.18 -11.63 -1.81
CA SER A 74 4.39 -11.04 -3.12
C SER A 74 3.63 -9.74 -3.22
N ALA A 75 4.05 -8.90 -4.17
CA ALA A 75 3.39 -7.62 -4.37
C ALA A 75 1.93 -7.80 -4.74
N ASP A 76 1.60 -8.81 -5.55
CA ASP A 76 0.21 -9.02 -5.93
C ASP A 76 -0.64 -9.46 -4.75
N GLU A 77 -0.09 -10.22 -3.81
CA GLU A 77 -0.83 -10.58 -2.61
C GLU A 77 -1.12 -9.35 -1.76
N ILE A 78 -0.12 -8.48 -1.62
CA ILE A 78 -0.32 -7.24 -0.87
C ILE A 78 -1.40 -6.39 -1.54
N LEU A 79 -1.33 -6.24 -2.85
CA LEU A 79 -2.30 -5.43 -3.58
C LEU A 79 -3.69 -6.03 -3.50
N ARG A 80 -3.78 -7.35 -3.49
CA ARG A 80 -5.08 -8.03 -3.34
C ARG A 80 -5.70 -7.69 -1.99
N GLY A 81 -4.90 -7.66 -0.95
CA GLY A 81 -5.39 -7.29 0.37
C GLY A 81 -5.88 -5.85 0.42
N VAL A 82 -5.14 -4.96 -0.24
CA VAL A 82 -5.55 -3.56 -0.33
C VAL A 82 -6.86 -3.42 -1.08
N ASN A 83 -6.99 -4.15 -2.17
CA ASN A 83 -8.20 -4.10 -3.00
C ASN A 83 -9.43 -4.52 -2.20
N ILE A 84 -9.30 -5.57 -1.41
CA ILE A 84 -10.41 -6.03 -0.57
C ILE A 84 -10.78 -4.96 0.44
N ALA A 85 -9.78 -4.34 1.07
CA ALA A 85 -10.05 -3.30 2.06
C ALA A 85 -10.72 -2.09 1.43
N LEU A 86 -10.26 -1.68 0.26
CA LEU A 86 -10.86 -0.55 -0.42
C LEU A 86 -12.29 -0.85 -0.86
N ASN A 87 -12.52 -2.04 -1.35
CA ASN A 87 -13.86 -2.44 -1.76
C ASN A 87 -14.82 -2.49 -0.58
N SER A 88 -14.34 -2.98 0.55
CA SER A 88 -15.15 -3.04 1.75
C SER A 88 -15.57 -1.65 2.20
N GLU A 89 -14.62 -0.72 2.13
CA GLU A 89 -14.87 0.65 2.54
C GLU A 89 -15.71 1.40 1.52
N TYR A 90 -15.43 1.17 0.26
CA TYR A 90 -16.07 1.86 -0.82
C TYR A 90 -17.52 1.41 -0.99
N SER A 91 -17.75 0.12 -0.88
CA SER A 91 -19.07 -0.45 -0.84
C SER A 91 -20.05 0.21 -1.82
N PRO A 92 -19.85 0.07 -3.08
CA PRO A 92 -20.77 0.66 -4.02
C PRO A 92 -21.96 -0.22 -4.07
N GLY A 93 -22.84 0.02 -3.61
CA GLY A 93 -24.01 -0.73 -3.57
C GLY A 93 -24.17 -1.90 -4.49
N HIS A 94 -23.77 -1.89 -4.32
CA HIS A 94 -23.97 -2.41 -4.75
C HIS A 94 -24.24 -3.13 -5.45
N GLU A 95 -23.86 -3.16 -5.50
CA GLU A 95 -24.03 -3.53 -6.14
C GLU A 95 -24.40 -4.30 -6.66
N ASN A 96 -24.29 -4.38 -6.56
CA ASN A 96 -24.76 -4.94 -7.00
C ASN A 96 -25.30 -5.53 -7.34
N ARG A 97 -25.58 -5.44 -7.45
CA ARG A 97 -26.22 -5.80 -7.67
C ARG A 97 -26.61 -6.23 -8.17
#